data_930e1ac24dd46ffd117aaad92ea310eb
#
_entry.id   930e1ac24dd46ffd117aaad92ea310eb
#
_cell.length_a   1.000
_cell.length_b   1.000
_cell.length_c   1.000
_cell.angle_alpha   90.00
_cell.angle_beta   90.00
_cell.angle_gamma   90.00
#
_symmetry.space_group_name_H-M   'P 1'
#
loop_
_entity.id
_entity.type
_entity.pdbx_description
1 polymer ?
#
loop_
_entity_poly.entity_id
_entity_poly.type
_entity_poly.pdbx_seq_one_letter_code
_entity_poly.pdbx_strand_id
1 'polypeptide(L)'
;DYKIINAELISVQKKSGTELIFLKPSGKGEVSIQCVVIKKPYSYSGEIKKANHRIELPEAVKGYLKSYERLNLDSLIMKSRAAALKGSSDIETISNIIKWINSSKRKGKPPVWKTVDDIVTGKDVECGTGSLLAVALARACGIPARQIWGPIDAGRSYSPENYLKGHAWFEFYLRGSGWVPVEQFDVSSIGLLPPSYIRMYTTDTDIYDSNPIRNIIT
;
A
#
# COMPACT_ATOMS: atom_id res chain seq x y z
N ASP A 1 -8.98 -3.61 21.19
CA ASP A 1 -10.24 -3.08 21.76
C ASP A 1 -10.51 -1.72 21.15
N TYR A 2 -11.77 -1.47 20.79
CA TYR A 2 -12.22 -0.18 20.27
C TYR A 2 -13.56 0.23 20.91
N LYS A 3 -13.81 1.53 20.98
CA LYS A 3 -15.06 2.11 21.45
C LYS A 3 -15.76 2.81 20.28
N ILE A 4 -17.00 2.47 20.05
CA ILE A 4 -17.86 3.09 19.03
C ILE A 4 -18.70 4.18 19.70
N ILE A 5 -18.82 5.33 19.07
CA ILE A 5 -19.57 6.50 19.57
C ILE A 5 -20.56 6.93 18.50
N ASN A 6 -21.81 7.17 18.91
CA ASN A 6 -22.93 7.59 18.04
C ASN A 6 -23.28 6.61 16.92
N ALA A 7 -22.97 5.33 17.09
CA ALA A 7 -23.39 4.28 16.16
C ALA A 7 -23.56 2.93 16.86
N GLU A 8 -24.38 2.09 16.26
CA GLU A 8 -24.56 0.68 16.62
C GLU A 8 -23.68 -0.19 15.72
N LEU A 9 -22.99 -1.18 16.33
CA LEU A 9 -22.23 -2.17 15.57
C LEU A 9 -23.21 -3.16 14.92
N ILE A 10 -23.24 -3.20 13.60
CA ILE A 10 -24.04 -4.18 12.84
C ILE A 10 -23.27 -5.50 12.71
N SER A 11 -22.04 -5.43 12.20
CA SER A 11 -21.24 -6.63 12.00
C SER A 11 -19.74 -6.28 11.86
N VAL A 12 -18.90 -7.29 12.07
CA VAL A 12 -17.47 -7.26 11.77
C VAL A 12 -17.18 -8.40 10.81
N GLN A 13 -16.59 -8.07 9.66
CA GLN A 13 -16.16 -9.06 8.67
C GLN A 13 -14.65 -9.04 8.56
N LYS A 14 -14.03 -10.22 8.52
CA LYS A 14 -12.59 -10.36 8.30
C LYS A 14 -12.33 -10.68 6.84
N LYS A 15 -11.57 -9.83 6.15
CA LYS A 15 -11.16 -10.05 4.76
C LYS A 15 -9.68 -9.68 4.59
N SER A 16 -8.90 -10.61 4.08
CA SER A 16 -7.47 -10.38 3.75
C SER A 16 -6.64 -9.76 4.90
N GLY A 17 -6.92 -10.17 6.15
CA GLY A 17 -6.23 -9.64 7.34
C GLY A 17 -6.71 -8.27 7.81
N THR A 18 -7.78 -7.75 7.22
CA THR A 18 -8.45 -6.50 7.60
C THR A 18 -9.81 -6.83 8.24
N GLU A 19 -10.17 -6.09 9.27
CA GLU A 19 -11.52 -6.12 9.84
C GLU A 19 -12.34 -4.97 9.26
N LEU A 20 -13.45 -5.32 8.58
CA LEU A 20 -14.46 -4.37 8.12
C LEU A 20 -15.52 -4.24 9.19
N ILE A 21 -15.68 -3.05 9.72
CA ILE A 21 -16.66 -2.74 10.78
C ILE A 21 -17.86 -2.04 10.12
N PHE A 22 -19.02 -2.66 10.18
CA PHE A 22 -20.26 -2.08 9.66
C PHE A 22 -21.02 -1.44 10.82
N LEU A 23 -21.33 -0.15 10.67
CA LEU A 23 -21.98 0.67 11.68
C LEU A 23 -23.29 1.24 11.15
N LYS A 24 -24.28 1.33 12.01
CA LYS A 24 -25.52 2.09 11.78
C LYS A 24 -25.49 3.34 12.63
N PRO A 25 -25.48 4.54 12.04
CA PRO A 25 -25.54 5.78 12.81
C PRO A 25 -26.78 5.81 13.74
N SER A 26 -26.59 6.23 14.97
CA SER A 26 -27.68 6.34 15.95
C SER A 26 -28.48 7.64 15.83
N GLY A 27 -28.13 8.53 14.88
CA GLY A 27 -28.79 9.81 14.66
C GLY A 27 -28.03 10.71 13.71
N LYS A 28 -28.33 12.01 13.74
CA LYS A 28 -27.55 13.03 13.04
C LYS A 28 -26.33 13.39 13.88
N GLY A 29 -25.15 13.35 13.30
CA GLY A 29 -23.91 13.69 13.98
C GLY A 29 -22.73 12.87 13.53
N GLU A 30 -21.59 13.13 14.12
CA GLU A 30 -20.35 12.44 13.84
C GLU A 30 -20.35 11.04 14.46
N VAL A 31 -20.00 10.05 13.66
CA VAL A 31 -19.72 8.67 14.12
C VAL A 31 -18.23 8.53 14.28
N SER A 32 -17.77 8.14 15.46
CA SER A 32 -16.35 7.93 15.69
C SER A 32 -16.04 6.56 16.28
N ILE A 33 -14.85 6.06 15.94
CA ILE A 33 -14.27 4.85 16.51
C ILE A 33 -12.99 5.27 17.24
N GLN A 34 -12.98 5.09 18.55
CA GLN A 34 -11.79 5.31 19.37
C GLN A 34 -11.07 4.00 19.60
N CYS A 35 -9.80 3.92 19.26
CA CYS A 35 -8.96 2.76 19.50
C CYS A 35 -7.58 3.18 20.04
N VAL A 36 -6.96 2.27 20.80
CA VAL A 36 -5.56 2.39 21.22
C VAL A 36 -4.72 1.56 20.28
N VAL A 37 -3.81 2.19 19.56
CA VAL A 37 -2.88 1.50 18.68
C VAL A 37 -1.53 1.37 19.38
N ILE A 38 -1.18 0.14 19.75
CA ILE A 38 0.14 -0.18 20.29
C ILE A 38 1.03 -0.55 19.11
N LYS A 39 2.01 0.30 18.83
CA LYS A 39 2.96 0.07 17.75
C LYS A 39 4.24 -0.56 18.26
N LYS A 40 4.66 -1.60 17.58
CA LYS A 40 6.04 -2.05 17.62
C LYS A 40 6.74 -1.50 16.38
N PRO A 41 7.97 -0.95 16.49
CA PRO A 41 8.73 -0.59 15.32
C PRO A 41 8.81 -1.79 14.39
N TYR A 42 8.43 -1.62 13.13
CA TYR A 42 8.70 -2.64 12.13
C TYR A 42 10.15 -2.46 11.69
N SER A 43 11.04 -3.20 12.30
CA SER A 43 12.35 -3.43 11.70
C SER A 43 12.36 -4.88 11.24
N TYR A 44 12.63 -5.09 9.98
CA TYR A 44 13.02 -6.41 9.50
C TYR A 44 14.39 -6.71 10.11
N SER A 45 14.38 -7.32 11.29
CA SER A 45 15.60 -7.65 12.05
C SER A 45 16.36 -8.87 11.51
N GLY A 46 15.84 -9.49 10.45
CA GLY A 46 16.56 -10.52 9.71
C GLY A 46 17.43 -9.88 8.63
N GLU A 47 18.59 -10.45 8.35
CA GLU A 47 19.24 -10.16 7.07
C GLU A 47 18.19 -10.32 5.99
N ILE A 48 17.98 -9.28 5.16
CA ILE A 48 17.18 -9.41 3.95
C ILE A 48 17.89 -10.43 3.09
N LYS A 49 17.56 -11.69 3.34
CA LYS A 49 18.16 -12.82 2.62
C LYS A 49 17.88 -12.62 1.14
N LYS A 50 18.88 -12.80 0.32
CA LYS A 50 18.68 -12.84 -1.14
C LYS A 50 17.51 -13.76 -1.43
N ALA A 51 16.56 -13.27 -2.24
CA ALA A 51 15.38 -14.05 -2.60
C ALA A 51 15.81 -15.45 -3.05
N ASN A 52 15.32 -16.46 -2.39
CA ASN A 52 15.61 -17.82 -2.78
C ASN A 52 14.52 -18.28 -3.76
N HIS A 53 14.75 -18.14 -5.06
CA HIS A 53 13.81 -18.52 -6.12
C HIS A 53 13.47 -20.02 -6.14
N ARG A 54 14.23 -20.86 -5.39
CA ARG A 54 13.90 -22.29 -5.21
C ARG A 54 12.75 -22.51 -4.23
N ILE A 55 12.44 -21.51 -3.41
CA ILE A 55 11.30 -21.57 -2.48
C ILE A 55 10.03 -21.21 -3.27
N GLU A 56 9.07 -22.13 -3.31
CA GLU A 56 7.76 -21.83 -3.89
C GLU A 56 7.04 -20.71 -3.15
N LEU A 57 6.27 -19.92 -3.92
CA LEU A 57 5.39 -18.94 -3.33
C LEU A 57 4.22 -19.63 -2.63
N PRO A 58 3.90 -19.26 -1.38
CA PRO A 58 2.68 -19.74 -0.74
C PRO A 58 1.45 -19.41 -1.60
N GLU A 59 0.46 -20.30 -1.62
CA GLU A 59 -0.75 -20.10 -2.44
C GLU A 59 -1.43 -18.77 -2.15
N ALA A 60 -1.52 -18.40 -0.86
CA ALA A 60 -2.07 -17.12 -0.41
C ALA A 60 -1.32 -15.87 -0.97
N VAL A 61 -0.11 -16.04 -1.46
CA VAL A 61 0.72 -14.94 -2.01
C VAL A 61 0.60 -14.84 -3.53
N LYS A 62 0.28 -15.94 -4.21
CA LYS A 62 0.20 -15.98 -5.69
C LYS A 62 -0.83 -15.00 -6.26
N GLY A 63 -1.90 -14.73 -5.51
CA GLY A 63 -2.90 -13.73 -5.88
C GLY A 63 -2.32 -12.33 -6.09
N TYR A 64 -1.24 -12.00 -5.38
CA TYR A 64 -0.56 -10.69 -5.47
C TYR A 64 0.38 -10.55 -6.67
N LEU A 65 0.36 -11.49 -7.60
CA LEU A 65 0.96 -11.39 -8.93
C LEU A 65 -0.08 -11.06 -10.02
N LYS A 66 -1.37 -11.10 -9.68
CA LYS A 66 -2.45 -10.96 -10.67
C LYS A 66 -2.66 -9.51 -11.09
N SER A 67 -3.07 -9.37 -12.34
CA SER A 67 -3.64 -8.17 -12.93
C SER A 67 -5.09 -7.99 -12.47
N TYR A 68 -5.58 -6.76 -12.45
CA TYR A 68 -7.00 -6.42 -12.30
C TYR A 68 -7.31 -5.13 -13.05
N GLU A 69 -8.56 -4.73 -13.17
CA GLU A 69 -9.03 -3.67 -14.07
C GLU A 69 -8.17 -2.39 -14.07
N ARG A 70 -7.79 -1.89 -12.87
CA ARG A 70 -6.93 -0.71 -12.76
C ARG A 70 -5.43 -1.01 -12.84
N LEU A 71 -5.05 -2.29 -12.74
CA LEU A 71 -3.68 -2.76 -12.70
C LEU A 71 -3.41 -3.67 -13.90
N ASN A 72 -3.48 -3.10 -15.11
CA ASN A 72 -3.20 -3.83 -16.35
C ASN A 72 -1.69 -4.09 -16.50
N LEU A 73 -1.23 -5.26 -16.01
CA LEU A 73 0.18 -5.66 -16.09
C LEU A 73 0.59 -6.08 -17.49
N ASP A 74 -0.38 -6.35 -18.38
CA ASP A 74 -0.14 -6.89 -19.71
C ASP A 74 0.04 -5.84 -20.79
N SER A 75 -0.17 -4.57 -20.49
CA SER A 75 0.04 -3.49 -21.44
C SER A 75 1.50 -3.42 -21.90
N LEU A 76 1.73 -3.00 -23.13
CA LEU A 76 3.06 -2.84 -23.69
C LEU A 76 3.91 -1.86 -22.89
N ILE A 77 3.29 -0.79 -22.37
CA ILE A 77 3.95 0.22 -21.56
C ILE A 77 4.47 -0.40 -20.26
N MET A 78 3.61 -1.17 -19.57
CA MET A 78 3.99 -1.83 -18.32
C MET A 78 5.08 -2.87 -18.54
N LYS A 79 4.93 -3.75 -19.53
CA LYS A 79 5.93 -4.78 -19.87
C LYS A 79 7.29 -4.16 -20.21
N SER A 80 7.30 -3.14 -21.05
CA SER A 80 8.53 -2.44 -21.43
C SER A 80 9.20 -1.79 -20.23
N ARG A 81 8.42 -1.12 -19.37
CA ARG A 81 8.96 -0.47 -18.17
C ARG A 81 9.48 -1.49 -17.15
N ALA A 82 8.74 -2.55 -16.90
CA ALA A 82 9.15 -3.61 -16.00
C ALA A 82 10.46 -4.27 -16.47
N ALA A 83 10.57 -4.58 -17.75
CA ALA A 83 11.80 -5.15 -18.34
C ALA A 83 13.02 -4.24 -18.14
N ALA A 84 12.85 -2.92 -18.30
CA ALA A 84 13.91 -1.93 -18.12
C ALA A 84 14.34 -1.75 -16.63
N LEU A 85 13.48 -2.10 -15.69
CA LEU A 85 13.74 -1.95 -14.25
C LEU A 85 14.18 -3.26 -13.56
N LYS A 86 14.06 -4.38 -14.25
CA LYS A 86 14.41 -5.68 -13.70
C LYS A 86 15.90 -5.75 -13.38
N GLY A 87 16.22 -6.03 -12.13
CA GLY A 87 17.58 -6.23 -11.64
C GLY A 87 17.95 -7.71 -11.55
N SER A 88 19.14 -7.98 -11.03
CA SER A 88 19.67 -9.34 -10.79
C SER A 88 19.00 -10.03 -9.57
N SER A 89 18.30 -9.25 -8.74
CA SER A 89 17.57 -9.73 -7.57
C SER A 89 16.25 -8.95 -7.38
N ASP A 90 15.34 -9.53 -6.56
CA ASP A 90 14.08 -8.85 -6.22
C ASP A 90 14.33 -7.51 -5.51
N ILE A 91 15.29 -7.47 -4.59
CA ILE A 91 15.69 -6.23 -3.88
C ILE A 91 16.20 -5.17 -4.85
N GLU A 92 17.08 -5.56 -5.78
CA GLU A 92 17.60 -4.64 -6.77
C GLU A 92 16.48 -4.13 -7.69
N THR A 93 15.57 -5.01 -8.10
CA THR A 93 14.40 -4.64 -8.90
C THR A 93 13.53 -3.61 -8.16
N ILE A 94 13.19 -3.85 -6.89
CA ILE A 94 12.43 -2.90 -6.07
C ILE A 94 13.19 -1.58 -5.93
N SER A 95 14.49 -1.62 -5.68
CA SER A 95 15.34 -0.44 -5.61
C SER A 95 15.31 0.38 -6.92
N ASN A 96 15.39 -0.30 -8.07
CA ASN A 96 15.32 0.33 -9.38
C ASN A 96 13.95 0.97 -9.64
N ILE A 97 12.86 0.30 -9.24
CA ILE A 97 11.50 0.84 -9.32
C ILE A 97 11.40 2.15 -8.53
N ILE A 98 11.83 2.16 -7.27
CA ILE A 98 11.77 3.35 -6.41
C ILE A 98 12.63 4.49 -6.99
N LYS A 99 13.86 4.19 -7.42
CA LYS A 99 14.75 5.17 -8.05
C LYS A 99 14.12 5.77 -9.31
N TRP A 100 13.50 4.92 -10.14
CA TRP A 100 12.82 5.40 -11.35
C TRP A 100 11.61 6.28 -11.02
N ILE A 101 10.78 5.90 -10.06
CA ILE A 101 9.66 6.74 -9.59
C ILE A 101 10.20 8.10 -9.14
N ASN A 102 11.23 8.13 -8.32
CA ASN A 102 11.82 9.37 -7.81
C ASN A 102 12.40 10.26 -8.90
N SER A 103 13.00 9.68 -9.95
CA SER A 103 13.67 10.45 -11.01
C SER A 103 12.72 10.89 -12.12
N SER A 104 11.64 10.13 -12.37
CA SER A 104 10.75 10.35 -13.51
C SER A 104 9.41 10.97 -13.13
N LYS A 105 9.06 11.00 -11.83
CA LYS A 105 7.80 11.52 -11.32
C LYS A 105 8.02 12.70 -10.39
N ARG A 106 7.07 13.64 -10.40
CA ARG A 106 7.02 14.75 -9.43
C ARG A 106 6.03 14.42 -8.34
N LYS A 107 6.38 14.71 -7.09
CA LYS A 107 5.42 14.65 -5.99
C LYS A 107 4.42 15.80 -6.13
N GLY A 108 3.15 15.46 -6.33
CA GLY A 108 2.10 16.45 -6.52
C GLY A 108 0.74 15.78 -6.64
N LYS A 109 -0.32 16.60 -6.67
CA LYS A 109 -1.67 16.10 -6.87
C LYS A 109 -1.83 15.69 -8.35
N PRO A 110 -1.97 14.41 -8.65
CA PRO A 110 -2.17 13.98 -10.03
C PRO A 110 -3.58 14.33 -10.50
N PRO A 111 -3.79 14.42 -11.82
CA PRO A 111 -5.14 14.38 -12.37
C PRO A 111 -5.82 13.07 -11.98
N VAL A 112 -7.12 12.98 -12.21
CA VAL A 112 -7.86 11.74 -11.94
C VAL A 112 -7.31 10.61 -12.82
N TRP A 113 -6.68 9.63 -12.18
CA TRP A 113 -6.13 8.44 -12.81
C TRP A 113 -7.19 7.36 -12.96
N LYS A 114 -7.24 6.72 -14.12
CA LYS A 114 -8.13 5.59 -14.38
C LYS A 114 -7.38 4.26 -14.29
N THR A 115 -6.17 4.21 -14.83
CA THR A 115 -5.35 2.99 -14.94
C THR A 115 -3.90 3.26 -14.55
N VAL A 116 -3.12 2.19 -14.33
CA VAL A 116 -1.67 2.34 -14.10
C VAL A 116 -0.92 2.84 -15.32
N ASP A 117 -1.42 2.62 -16.53
CA ASP A 117 -0.83 3.15 -17.76
C ASP A 117 -0.87 4.68 -17.77
N ASP A 118 -1.97 5.27 -17.27
CA ASP A 118 -2.06 6.73 -17.07
C ASP A 118 -1.00 7.22 -16.08
N ILE A 119 -0.75 6.46 -15.01
CA ILE A 119 0.25 6.81 -14.00
C ILE A 119 1.67 6.66 -14.57
N VAL A 120 1.95 5.60 -15.33
CA VAL A 120 3.26 5.38 -15.97
C VAL A 120 3.62 6.53 -16.90
N THR A 121 2.66 6.99 -17.72
CA THR A 121 2.88 8.07 -18.70
C THR A 121 2.79 9.46 -18.07
N GLY A 122 1.99 9.62 -17.02
CA GLY A 122 1.83 10.88 -16.31
C GLY A 122 3.09 11.34 -15.58
N LYS A 123 3.15 12.61 -15.22
CA LYS A 123 4.32 13.22 -14.54
C LYS A 123 4.16 13.31 -13.03
N ASP A 124 2.93 13.49 -12.55
CA ASP A 124 2.67 13.76 -11.12
C ASP A 124 2.14 12.52 -10.42
N VAL A 125 2.62 12.28 -9.21
CA VAL A 125 2.18 11.19 -8.33
C VAL A 125 2.08 11.68 -6.89
N GLU A 126 1.15 11.11 -6.16
CA GLU A 126 1.04 11.21 -4.70
C GLU A 126 1.29 9.84 -4.06
N CYS A 127 1.14 9.73 -2.74
CA CYS A 127 1.39 8.47 -2.04
C CYS A 127 0.53 7.31 -2.58
N GLY A 128 -0.76 7.53 -2.85
CA GLY A 128 -1.66 6.51 -3.38
C GLY A 128 -1.28 6.03 -4.77
N THR A 129 -1.09 6.95 -5.72
CA THR A 129 -0.74 6.61 -7.10
C THR A 129 0.70 6.13 -7.24
N GLY A 130 1.62 6.67 -6.45
CA GLY A 130 3.02 6.23 -6.44
C GLY A 130 3.20 4.82 -5.90
N SER A 131 2.51 4.47 -4.80
CA SER A 131 2.54 3.12 -4.25
C SER A 131 1.81 2.11 -5.17
N LEU A 132 0.69 2.51 -5.81
CA LEU A 132 0.02 1.67 -6.80
C LEU A 132 0.92 1.38 -8.00
N LEU A 133 1.63 2.39 -8.50
CA LEU A 133 2.60 2.24 -9.59
C LEU A 133 3.74 1.29 -9.20
N ALA A 134 4.28 1.43 -7.98
CA ALA A 134 5.32 0.55 -7.48
C ALA A 134 4.84 -0.91 -7.40
N VAL A 135 3.62 -1.14 -6.90
CA VAL A 135 2.97 -2.47 -6.88
C VAL A 135 2.83 -3.04 -8.28
N ALA A 136 2.33 -2.26 -9.23
CA ALA A 136 2.15 -2.70 -10.60
C ALA A 136 3.47 -3.13 -11.26
N LEU A 137 4.49 -2.31 -11.13
CA LEU A 137 5.83 -2.60 -11.67
C LEU A 137 6.47 -3.82 -10.99
N ALA A 138 6.34 -3.95 -9.66
CA ALA A 138 6.83 -5.12 -8.94
C ALA A 138 6.16 -6.40 -9.45
N ARG A 139 4.82 -6.40 -9.56
CA ARG A 139 4.04 -7.54 -10.09
C ARG A 139 4.42 -7.86 -11.54
N ALA A 140 4.58 -6.86 -12.40
CA ALA A 140 5.02 -7.04 -13.78
C ALA A 140 6.45 -7.61 -13.89
N CYS A 141 7.30 -7.39 -12.87
CA CYS A 141 8.60 -8.03 -12.73
C CYS A 141 8.54 -9.45 -12.13
N GLY A 142 7.35 -9.94 -11.74
CA GLY A 142 7.16 -11.26 -11.12
C GLY A 142 7.36 -11.27 -9.59
N ILE A 143 7.34 -10.11 -8.95
CA ILE A 143 7.47 -9.95 -7.50
C ILE A 143 6.08 -9.69 -6.92
N PRO A 144 5.54 -10.57 -6.05
CA PRO A 144 4.25 -10.32 -5.42
C PRO A 144 4.32 -9.04 -4.59
N ALA A 145 3.36 -8.15 -4.80
CA ALA A 145 3.33 -6.87 -4.11
C ALA A 145 1.90 -6.44 -3.80
N ARG A 146 1.72 -5.63 -2.75
CA ARG A 146 0.43 -5.11 -2.33
C ARG A 146 0.56 -3.69 -1.82
N GLN A 147 -0.47 -2.89 -2.07
CA GLN A 147 -0.56 -1.55 -1.55
C GLN A 147 -1.14 -1.59 -0.13
N ILE A 148 -0.59 -0.77 0.74
CA ILE A 148 -1.03 -0.62 2.12
C ILE A 148 -1.55 0.80 2.31
N TRP A 149 -2.63 0.93 3.06
CA TRP A 149 -3.19 2.19 3.48
C TRP A 149 -3.28 2.28 4.99
N GLY A 150 -3.07 3.49 5.50
CA GLY A 150 -3.24 3.81 6.90
C GLY A 150 -2.78 5.22 7.21
N PRO A 151 -3.03 5.73 8.41
CA PRO A 151 -2.50 7.02 8.81
C PRO A 151 -1.02 6.91 9.15
N ILE A 152 -0.31 8.02 8.95
CA ILE A 152 0.99 8.28 9.53
C ILE A 152 0.87 9.35 10.60
N ASP A 153 1.57 9.16 11.71
CA ASP A 153 1.76 10.21 12.71
C ASP A 153 2.78 11.21 12.16
N ALA A 154 2.27 12.34 11.68
CA ALA A 154 3.10 13.42 11.13
C ALA A 154 3.65 14.34 12.23
N GLY A 155 3.33 14.04 13.51
CA GLY A 155 3.72 14.86 14.66
C GLY A 155 2.84 16.10 14.86
N ARG A 156 2.80 16.59 16.08
CA ARG A 156 1.99 17.77 16.44
C ARG A 156 2.43 19.07 15.77
N SER A 157 3.65 19.10 15.22
CA SER A 157 4.15 20.23 14.42
C SER A 157 3.44 20.37 13.07
N TYR A 158 2.78 19.32 12.57
CA TYR A 158 2.01 19.38 11.33
C TYR A 158 0.63 20.03 11.55
N SER A 159 -0.09 19.64 12.59
CA SER A 159 -1.33 20.26 13.05
C SER A 159 -1.57 19.87 14.51
N PRO A 160 -1.83 20.83 15.42
CA PRO A 160 -2.15 20.53 16.81
C PRO A 160 -3.39 19.67 16.98
N GLU A 161 -4.33 19.75 16.04
CA GLU A 161 -5.64 19.11 16.11
C GLU A 161 -5.71 17.83 15.26
N ASN A 162 -4.84 17.70 14.24
CA ASN A 162 -4.91 16.62 13.26
C ASN A 162 -3.51 16.11 12.87
N TYR A 163 -2.82 15.48 13.81
CA TYR A 163 -1.47 14.95 13.62
C TYR A 163 -1.43 13.63 12.81
N LEU A 164 -2.58 13.00 12.58
CA LEU A 164 -2.68 11.82 11.74
C LEU A 164 -3.01 12.22 10.30
N LYS A 165 -2.18 11.81 9.38
CA LYS A 165 -2.35 12.05 7.94
C LYS A 165 -2.54 10.73 7.22
N GLY A 166 -3.57 10.63 6.39
CA GLY A 166 -3.79 9.49 5.51
C GLY A 166 -2.58 9.28 4.57
N HIS A 167 -2.11 8.05 4.47
CA HIS A 167 -0.94 7.72 3.68
C HIS A 167 -1.07 6.35 3.03
N ALA A 168 -0.31 6.13 1.95
CA ALA A 168 -0.20 4.86 1.27
C ALA A 168 1.27 4.53 1.01
N TRP A 169 1.61 3.27 1.21
CA TRP A 169 2.92 2.68 0.90
C TRP A 169 2.71 1.30 0.29
N PHE A 170 3.76 0.52 0.07
CA PHE A 170 3.60 -0.83 -0.43
C PHE A 170 4.46 -1.85 0.32
N GLU A 171 4.09 -3.10 0.16
CA GLU A 171 4.85 -4.25 0.62
C GLU A 171 5.10 -5.17 -0.58
N PHE A 172 6.28 -5.75 -0.66
CA PHE A 172 6.60 -6.81 -1.60
C PHE A 172 6.96 -8.09 -0.86
N TYR A 173 6.69 -9.23 -1.48
CA TYR A 173 6.97 -10.51 -0.87
C TYR A 173 8.33 -11.04 -1.31
N LEU A 174 9.23 -11.21 -0.35
CA LEU A 174 10.53 -11.77 -0.57
C LEU A 174 10.53 -13.25 -0.16
N ARG A 175 10.80 -14.15 -1.10
CA ARG A 175 10.82 -15.59 -0.85
C ARG A 175 11.81 -15.95 0.25
N GLY A 176 11.33 -16.65 1.26
CA GLY A 176 12.10 -17.00 2.45
C GLY A 176 12.15 -15.93 3.53
N SER A 177 11.62 -14.74 3.27
CA SER A 177 11.62 -13.62 4.20
C SER A 177 10.21 -13.10 4.53
N GLY A 178 9.23 -13.29 3.62
CA GLY A 178 7.87 -12.81 3.81
C GLY A 178 7.63 -11.41 3.24
N TRP A 179 6.63 -10.71 3.76
CA TRP A 179 6.27 -9.36 3.34
C TRP A 179 7.25 -8.33 3.90
N VAL A 180 7.84 -7.55 3.00
CA VAL A 180 8.82 -6.49 3.28
C VAL A 180 8.19 -5.15 2.95
N PRO A 181 7.99 -4.26 3.92
CA PRO A 181 7.43 -2.94 3.68
C PRO A 181 8.46 -1.99 3.10
N VAL A 182 7.97 -1.02 2.33
CA VAL A 182 8.82 0.03 1.76
C VAL A 182 7.99 1.26 1.37
N GLU A 183 8.58 2.43 1.57
CA GLU A 183 8.06 3.71 1.08
C GLU A 183 8.46 3.89 -0.39
N GLN A 184 7.49 4.13 -1.27
CA GLN A 184 7.69 4.22 -2.72
C GLN A 184 8.58 5.40 -3.18
N PHE A 185 8.93 6.29 -2.26
CA PHE A 185 9.79 7.44 -2.53
C PHE A 185 11.12 7.37 -1.77
N ASP A 186 11.41 6.28 -1.07
CA ASP A 186 12.63 6.17 -0.27
C ASP A 186 13.22 4.75 -0.33
N VAL A 187 14.31 4.61 -1.07
CA VAL A 187 15.05 3.33 -1.19
C VAL A 187 15.59 2.85 0.17
N SER A 188 15.94 3.78 1.08
CA SER A 188 16.49 3.42 2.39
C SER A 188 15.45 2.81 3.31
N SER A 189 14.17 2.97 3.00
CA SER A 189 13.05 2.41 3.77
C SER A 189 12.78 0.93 3.51
N ILE A 190 13.51 0.27 2.61
CA ILE A 190 13.30 -1.16 2.32
C ILE A 190 13.50 -1.99 3.60
N GLY A 191 12.42 -2.57 4.09
CA GLY A 191 12.39 -3.32 5.35
C GLY A 191 12.38 -2.47 6.62
N LEU A 192 12.34 -1.15 6.50
CA LEU A 192 12.34 -0.21 7.61
C LEU A 192 11.22 0.82 7.42
N LEU A 193 10.14 0.69 8.19
CA LEU A 193 9.15 1.77 8.31
C LEU A 193 9.20 2.37 9.71
N PRO A 194 9.17 3.71 9.81
CA PRO A 194 9.08 4.38 11.10
C PRO A 194 7.86 3.93 11.90
N PRO A 195 7.92 3.96 13.25
CA PRO A 195 6.76 3.66 14.09
C PRO A 195 5.53 4.54 13.83
N SER A 196 5.72 5.66 13.13
CA SER A 196 4.64 6.56 12.71
C SER A 196 3.66 5.95 11.71
N TYR A 197 4.02 4.88 10.98
CA TYR A 197 3.16 4.24 10.01
C TYR A 197 2.20 3.26 10.68
N ILE A 198 0.89 3.53 10.62
CA ILE A 198 -0.16 2.65 11.16
C ILE A 198 -0.82 1.91 10.00
N ARG A 199 -0.52 0.62 9.87
CA ARG A 199 -1.15 -0.22 8.85
C ARG A 199 -2.62 -0.45 9.20
N MET A 200 -3.55 -0.06 8.32
CA MET A 200 -4.97 -0.32 8.49
C MET A 200 -5.47 -1.41 7.55
N TYR A 201 -5.24 -1.28 6.24
CA TYR A 201 -5.74 -2.24 5.26
C TYR A 201 -4.83 -2.36 4.04
N THR A 202 -5.00 -3.47 3.33
CA THR A 202 -4.42 -3.68 2.00
C THR A 202 -5.50 -3.44 0.96
N THR A 203 -5.14 -2.76 -0.13
CA THR A 203 -6.01 -2.75 -1.30
C THR A 203 -5.81 -4.05 -2.05
N ASP A 204 -6.74 -4.97 -1.87
CA ASP A 204 -6.96 -6.09 -2.77
C ASP A 204 -8.04 -5.73 -3.78
N THR A 205 -8.01 -6.42 -4.89
CA THR A 205 -8.81 -6.21 -6.09
C THR A 205 -10.31 -6.02 -5.86
N ASP A 206 -10.84 -6.59 -4.79
CA ASP A 206 -12.28 -6.63 -4.53
C ASP A 206 -12.79 -5.53 -3.57
N ILE A 207 -11.89 -4.75 -2.96
CA ILE A 207 -12.30 -3.68 -2.03
C ILE A 207 -12.57 -2.37 -2.77
N TYR A 208 -12.00 -2.17 -3.96
CA TYR A 208 -12.23 -0.95 -4.74
C TYR A 208 -13.62 -0.84 -5.37
N ASP A 209 -14.29 -1.96 -5.65
CA ASP A 209 -15.64 -1.95 -6.23
C ASP A 209 -16.75 -1.69 -5.20
N SER A 210 -16.46 -1.86 -3.93
CA SER A 210 -17.40 -1.55 -2.84
C SER A 210 -16.77 -0.54 -1.89
N ASN A 211 -16.57 0.71 -2.34
CA ASN A 211 -15.89 1.74 -1.56
C ASN A 211 -16.75 2.26 -0.38
N PRO A 212 -16.75 1.62 0.79
CA PRO A 212 -17.42 2.15 1.97
C PRO A 212 -16.68 3.35 2.58
N ILE A 213 -15.44 3.61 2.14
CA ILE A 213 -14.57 4.63 2.76
C ILE A 213 -14.74 6.00 2.08
N ARG A 214 -15.31 6.09 0.87
CA ARG A 214 -15.62 7.40 0.26
C ARG A 214 -16.54 8.27 1.11
N ASN A 215 -17.30 7.68 2.02
CA ASN A 215 -18.24 8.39 2.89
C ASN A 215 -17.67 8.70 4.29
N ILE A 216 -16.38 8.42 4.55
CA ILE A 216 -15.77 8.63 5.88
C ILE A 216 -14.83 9.85 5.88
N ILE A 217 -14.47 10.39 4.71
CA ILE A 217 -13.57 11.55 4.60
C ILE A 217 -14.23 12.63 3.71
N THR A 218 -15.37 13.12 4.12
CA THR A 218 -15.92 14.41 3.65
C THR A 218 -16.23 15.27 4.87
#